data_6fa2e7e2cec91983c159c520237d768f
#
_entry.id   6fa2e7e2cec91983c159c520237d768f
#
_cell.length_a   1.000
_cell.length_b   1.000
_cell.length_c   1.000
_cell.angle_alpha   90.00
_cell.angle_beta   90.00
_cell.angle_gamma   90.00
#
_symmetry.space_group_name_H-M   'P 1'
#
loop_
_entity.id
_entity.type
_entity.pdbx_description
1 polymer ?
#
loop_
_entity_poly.entity_id
_entity_poly.type
_entity_poly.pdbx_seq_one_letter_code
_entity_poly.pdbx_strand_id
1 'polypeptide(L)'
;DNMDLERERGITIAAKNCAVRWNGVKINIIDTPGHADFGGEVERSLSMATGAILLVDASEGPLPQTRFVLRKTLEAGLPVIVVVNKIDRKDARPQEVLNEVYDLFIDLGANEDQLEFPVLYAIGREGVAMRGLEDERRDLTAVFETILESIPGPAHDRDEPFQMLVADLDYSDYLGRLAVGRIADQKEKYAKEQPYFPD
;
A
#
# COMPACT_ATOMS: atom_id res chain seq x y z
N ASP A 1 -4.60 1.96 15.63
CA ASP A 1 -4.82 3.39 15.89
C ASP A 1 -4.22 3.75 17.25
N ASN A 2 -3.09 4.48 17.22
CA ASN A 2 -2.34 4.85 18.43
C ASN A 2 -2.67 6.26 18.90
N MET A 3 -3.28 7.09 18.07
CA MET A 3 -3.69 8.45 18.42
C MET A 3 -5.11 8.45 18.97
N ASP A 4 -5.37 9.22 20.01
CA ASP A 4 -6.71 9.32 20.64
C ASP A 4 -7.76 9.81 19.64
N LEU A 5 -7.39 10.73 18.74
CA LEU A 5 -8.27 11.23 17.67
C LEU A 5 -8.60 10.15 16.62
N GLU A 6 -7.69 9.22 16.32
CA GLU A 6 -7.96 8.09 15.42
C GLU A 6 -8.96 7.13 16.05
N ARG A 7 -8.81 6.86 17.36
CA ARG A 7 -9.75 6.02 18.12
C ARG A 7 -11.13 6.62 18.22
N GLU A 8 -11.21 7.92 18.43
CA GLU A 8 -12.48 8.65 18.55
C GLU A 8 -13.22 8.70 17.21
N ARG A 9 -12.50 8.94 16.10
CA ARG A 9 -13.08 9.09 14.77
C ARG A 9 -13.17 7.79 13.97
N GLY A 10 -12.47 6.75 14.39
CA GLY A 10 -12.42 5.45 13.69
C GLY A 10 -11.77 5.52 12.31
N ILE A 11 -10.86 6.48 12.08
CA ILE A 11 -10.15 6.68 10.81
C ILE A 11 -8.65 6.82 11.06
N THR A 12 -7.83 6.39 10.10
CA THR A 12 -6.38 6.62 10.10
C THR A 12 -6.11 8.09 9.74
N ILE A 13 -5.33 8.79 10.57
CA ILE A 13 -4.94 10.20 10.35
C ILE A 13 -3.50 10.30 9.88
N ALA A 14 -2.57 9.59 10.52
CA ALA A 14 -1.16 9.56 10.16
C ALA A 14 -0.81 8.23 9.49
N ALA A 15 0.08 8.29 8.50
CA ALA A 15 0.61 7.10 7.86
C ALA A 15 1.38 6.24 8.88
N LYS A 16 1.22 4.92 8.79
CA LYS A 16 1.87 3.95 9.67
C LYS A 16 2.72 3.00 8.86
N ASN A 17 3.90 2.70 9.37
CA ASN A 17 4.84 1.79 8.73
C ASN A 17 4.89 0.47 9.49
N CYS A 18 4.82 -0.64 8.77
CA CYS A 18 5.16 -1.95 9.30
C CYS A 18 5.96 -2.75 8.26
N ALA A 19 6.56 -3.83 8.68
CA ALA A 19 7.30 -4.70 7.77
C ALA A 19 7.00 -6.16 8.06
N VAL A 20 6.88 -6.95 7.00
CA VAL A 20 6.76 -8.41 7.06
C VAL A 20 7.87 -9.07 6.27
N ARG A 21 8.22 -10.31 6.61
CA ARG A 21 9.13 -11.13 5.82
C ARG A 21 8.35 -12.27 5.18
N TRP A 22 8.44 -12.36 3.85
CA TRP A 22 7.79 -13.40 3.06
C TRP A 22 8.77 -13.98 2.05
N ASN A 23 8.96 -15.30 2.06
CA ASN A 23 9.90 -15.99 1.13
C ASN A 23 11.30 -15.34 1.04
N GLY A 24 11.83 -14.89 2.19
CA GLY A 24 13.15 -14.24 2.25
C GLY A 24 13.17 -12.77 1.86
N VAL A 25 12.07 -12.23 1.34
CA VAL A 25 11.92 -10.81 0.96
C VAL A 25 11.31 -10.02 2.13
N LYS A 26 11.86 -8.84 2.42
CA LYS A 26 11.27 -7.88 3.35
C LYS A 26 10.31 -6.99 2.58
N ILE A 27 9.03 -7.02 2.95
CA ILE A 27 7.98 -6.18 2.40
C ILE A 27 7.68 -5.09 3.44
N ASN A 28 7.96 -3.84 3.09
CA ASN A 28 7.58 -2.69 3.91
C ASN A 28 6.19 -2.22 3.48
N ILE A 29 5.29 -2.08 4.44
CA ILE A 29 3.90 -1.69 4.22
C ILE A 29 3.69 -0.32 4.86
N ILE A 30 3.16 0.61 4.07
CA ILE A 30 2.75 1.94 4.54
C ILE A 30 1.23 1.98 4.52
N ASP A 31 0.62 2.00 5.70
CA ASP A 31 -0.82 2.21 5.84
C ASP A 31 -1.11 3.71 5.74
N THR A 32 -1.85 4.12 4.71
CA THR A 32 -2.11 5.53 4.40
C THR A 32 -3.54 5.92 4.79
N PRO A 33 -3.77 7.15 5.29
CA PRO A 33 -5.12 7.64 5.45
C PRO A 33 -5.85 7.68 4.10
N GLY A 34 -7.12 7.25 4.08
CA GLY A 34 -7.96 7.26 2.88
C GLY A 34 -8.66 8.59 2.62
N HIS A 35 -8.65 9.54 3.57
CA HIS A 35 -9.44 10.76 3.49
C HIS A 35 -8.71 11.88 2.73
N ALA A 36 -9.43 12.60 1.86
CA ALA A 36 -8.86 13.67 1.02
C ALA A 36 -8.25 14.83 1.84
N ASP A 37 -8.72 15.06 3.07
CA ASP A 37 -8.18 16.09 3.98
C ASP A 37 -6.71 15.81 4.36
N PHE A 38 -6.24 14.57 4.22
CA PHE A 38 -4.87 14.17 4.48
C PHE A 38 -4.04 13.97 3.21
N GLY A 39 -4.34 14.71 2.15
CA GLY A 39 -3.68 14.59 0.85
C GLY A 39 -2.15 14.66 0.89
N GLY A 40 -1.58 15.48 1.78
CA GLY A 40 -0.15 15.57 1.99
C GLY A 40 0.48 14.28 2.56
N GLU A 41 -0.23 13.57 3.44
CA GLU A 41 0.21 12.25 3.94
C GLU A 41 0.17 11.19 2.84
N VAL A 42 -0.87 11.23 2.01
CA VAL A 42 -1.00 10.33 0.85
C VAL A 42 0.16 10.54 -0.12
N GLU A 43 0.46 11.78 -0.50
CA GLU A 43 1.55 12.10 -1.42
C GLU A 43 2.92 11.70 -0.85
N ARG A 44 3.18 11.94 0.44
CA ARG A 44 4.41 11.50 1.11
C ARG A 44 4.54 9.98 1.09
N SER A 45 3.48 9.27 1.43
CA SER A 45 3.46 7.81 1.43
C SER A 45 3.73 7.24 0.05
N LEU A 46 3.07 7.76 -0.99
CA LEU A 46 3.27 7.33 -2.38
C LEU A 46 4.69 7.62 -2.88
N SER A 47 5.33 8.70 -2.45
CA SER A 47 6.72 9.01 -2.84
C SER A 47 7.73 7.97 -2.32
N MET A 48 7.41 7.27 -1.23
CA MET A 48 8.23 6.21 -0.65
C MET A 48 7.92 4.82 -1.20
N ALA A 49 6.75 4.64 -1.83
CA ALA A 49 6.27 3.35 -2.29
C ALA A 49 6.86 2.95 -3.65
N THR A 50 6.88 1.65 -3.93
CA THR A 50 7.20 1.06 -5.24
C THR A 50 5.97 0.45 -5.91
N GLY A 51 4.84 0.42 -5.22
CA GLY A 51 3.54 -0.04 -5.70
C GLY A 51 2.47 0.25 -4.67
N ALA A 52 1.21 0.06 -5.01
CA ALA A 52 0.07 0.32 -4.17
C ALA A 52 -0.92 -0.85 -4.14
N ILE A 53 -1.54 -1.05 -2.99
CA ILE A 53 -2.71 -1.94 -2.85
C ILE A 53 -3.94 -1.06 -2.66
N LEU A 54 -4.86 -1.12 -3.60
CA LEU A 54 -6.14 -0.42 -3.54
C LEU A 54 -7.19 -1.32 -2.92
N LEU A 55 -7.62 -0.99 -1.69
CA LEU A 55 -8.69 -1.71 -0.99
C LEU A 55 -10.05 -1.10 -1.33
N VAL A 56 -10.98 -1.93 -1.83
CA VAL A 56 -12.35 -1.51 -2.15
C VAL A 56 -13.33 -2.41 -1.42
N ASP A 57 -14.34 -1.83 -0.81
CA ASP A 57 -15.41 -2.58 -0.14
C ASP A 57 -16.33 -3.25 -1.18
N ALA A 58 -16.56 -4.56 -1.05
CA ALA A 58 -17.36 -5.35 -1.99
C ALA A 58 -18.84 -4.95 -2.06
N SER A 59 -19.35 -4.18 -1.10
CA SER A 59 -20.74 -3.69 -1.11
C SER A 59 -20.86 -2.23 -1.50
N GLU A 60 -19.93 -1.38 -1.04
CA GLU A 60 -19.99 0.07 -1.28
C GLU A 60 -19.36 0.49 -2.62
N GLY A 61 -18.37 -0.28 -3.09
CA GLY A 61 -17.59 0.08 -4.27
C GLY A 61 -16.57 1.20 -4.01
N PRO A 62 -16.01 1.80 -5.08
CA PRO A 62 -15.03 2.87 -4.96
C PRO A 62 -15.70 4.18 -4.50
N LEU A 63 -15.26 4.67 -3.33
CA LEU A 63 -15.73 5.91 -2.74
C LEU A 63 -14.98 7.15 -3.29
N PRO A 64 -15.45 8.39 -3.05
CA PRO A 64 -14.74 9.59 -3.50
C PRO A 64 -13.28 9.68 -3.05
N GLN A 65 -12.96 9.22 -1.84
CA GLN A 65 -11.58 9.16 -1.35
C GLN A 65 -10.74 8.14 -2.12
N THR A 66 -11.33 7.03 -2.55
CA THR A 66 -10.68 6.04 -3.43
C THR A 66 -10.24 6.69 -4.75
N ARG A 67 -11.12 7.54 -5.34
CA ARG A 67 -10.82 8.29 -6.56
C ARG A 67 -9.62 9.23 -6.41
N PHE A 68 -9.54 9.92 -5.27
CA PHE A 68 -8.43 10.84 -4.97
C PHE A 68 -7.10 10.07 -4.88
N VAL A 69 -7.04 9.03 -4.05
CA VAL A 69 -5.82 8.23 -3.83
C VAL A 69 -5.38 7.54 -5.12
N LEU A 70 -6.32 6.93 -5.85
CA LEU A 70 -6.02 6.25 -7.11
C LEU A 70 -5.45 7.22 -8.14
N ARG A 71 -6.00 8.42 -8.30
CA ARG A 71 -5.45 9.44 -9.19
C ARG A 71 -3.99 9.73 -8.88
N LYS A 72 -3.66 9.96 -7.61
CA LYS A 72 -2.28 10.22 -7.18
C LYS A 72 -1.35 9.02 -7.44
N THR A 73 -1.85 7.82 -7.26
CA THR A 73 -1.11 6.58 -7.53
C THR A 73 -0.80 6.43 -9.03
N LEU A 74 -1.79 6.70 -9.91
CA LEU A 74 -1.62 6.65 -11.37
C LEU A 74 -0.68 7.77 -11.86
N GLU A 75 -0.81 9.00 -11.33
CA GLU A 75 0.09 10.12 -11.62
C GLU A 75 1.56 9.80 -11.23
N ALA A 76 1.75 9.06 -10.13
CA ALA A 76 3.07 8.60 -9.70
C ALA A 76 3.62 7.40 -10.51
N GLY A 77 2.83 6.83 -11.42
CA GLY A 77 3.23 5.68 -12.25
C GLY A 77 3.43 4.39 -11.45
N LEU A 78 2.81 4.26 -10.29
CA LEU A 78 2.96 3.08 -9.44
C LEU A 78 2.07 1.94 -9.93
N PRO A 79 2.58 0.69 -9.97
CA PRO A 79 1.73 -0.48 -10.19
C PRO A 79 0.71 -0.63 -9.06
N VAL A 80 -0.51 -1.03 -9.40
CA VAL A 80 -1.62 -1.17 -8.48
C VAL A 80 -2.08 -2.62 -8.42
N ILE A 81 -2.31 -3.12 -7.21
CA ILE A 81 -3.03 -4.38 -6.95
C ILE A 81 -4.38 -3.99 -6.38
N VAL A 82 -5.48 -4.46 -6.98
CA VAL A 82 -6.84 -4.21 -6.48
C VAL A 82 -7.26 -5.33 -5.56
N VAL A 83 -7.75 -5.00 -4.38
CA VAL A 83 -8.29 -5.98 -3.42
C VAL A 83 -9.74 -5.62 -3.11
N VAL A 84 -10.67 -6.43 -3.60
CA VAL A 84 -12.09 -6.34 -3.28
C VAL A 84 -12.31 -7.04 -1.94
N ASN A 85 -12.46 -6.24 -0.89
CA ASN A 85 -12.54 -6.70 0.50
C ASN A 85 -13.97 -6.80 1.02
N LYS A 86 -14.17 -7.54 2.11
CA LYS A 86 -15.46 -7.77 2.76
C LYS A 86 -16.47 -8.54 1.88
N ILE A 87 -15.98 -9.50 1.08
CA ILE A 87 -16.82 -10.35 0.21
C ILE A 87 -17.76 -11.27 1.00
N ASP A 88 -17.60 -11.36 2.32
CA ASP A 88 -18.44 -12.11 3.26
C ASP A 88 -19.71 -11.36 3.65
N ARG A 89 -19.85 -10.09 3.29
CA ARG A 89 -21.07 -9.31 3.56
C ARG A 89 -22.25 -9.86 2.75
N LYS A 90 -23.45 -9.79 3.33
CA LYS A 90 -24.69 -10.24 2.67
C LYS A 90 -25.05 -9.40 1.44
N ASP A 91 -24.63 -8.16 1.42
CA ASP A 91 -24.85 -7.16 0.38
C ASP A 91 -23.62 -7.01 -0.55
N ALA A 92 -22.65 -7.92 -0.45
CA ALA A 92 -21.48 -7.91 -1.32
C ALA A 92 -21.86 -8.20 -2.79
N ARG A 93 -21.29 -7.38 -3.70
CA ARG A 93 -21.46 -7.47 -5.16
C ARG A 93 -20.10 -7.36 -5.87
N PRO A 94 -19.18 -8.28 -5.61
CA PRO A 94 -17.75 -8.11 -5.96
C PRO A 94 -17.52 -7.93 -7.47
N GLN A 95 -18.29 -8.58 -8.34
CA GLN A 95 -18.16 -8.43 -9.80
C GLN A 95 -18.60 -7.03 -10.28
N GLU A 96 -19.68 -6.50 -9.74
CA GLU A 96 -20.16 -5.15 -10.06
C GLU A 96 -19.16 -4.11 -9.57
N VAL A 97 -18.65 -4.28 -8.34
CA VAL A 97 -17.64 -3.41 -7.77
C VAL A 97 -16.34 -3.44 -8.59
N LEU A 98 -15.93 -4.60 -9.08
CA LEU A 98 -14.77 -4.70 -9.97
C LEU A 98 -14.98 -3.90 -11.26
N ASN A 99 -16.17 -3.97 -11.87
CA ASN A 99 -16.50 -3.16 -13.05
C ASN A 99 -16.45 -1.65 -12.71
N GLU A 100 -17.00 -1.23 -11.56
CA GLU A 100 -16.92 0.17 -11.11
C GLU A 100 -15.46 0.62 -10.91
N VAL A 101 -14.58 -0.27 -10.48
CA VAL A 101 -13.13 0.01 -10.36
C VAL A 101 -12.51 0.20 -11.74
N TYR A 102 -12.80 -0.66 -12.73
CA TYR A 102 -12.33 -0.46 -14.11
C TYR A 102 -12.81 0.86 -14.69
N ASP A 103 -14.10 1.18 -14.52
CA ASP A 103 -14.67 2.46 -14.96
C ASP A 103 -13.93 3.64 -14.31
N LEU A 104 -13.60 3.52 -13.01
CA LEU A 104 -12.85 4.55 -12.29
C LEU A 104 -11.42 4.73 -12.85
N PHE A 105 -10.71 3.67 -13.20
CA PHE A 105 -9.38 3.73 -13.82
C PHE A 105 -9.46 4.43 -15.18
N ILE A 106 -10.44 4.06 -16.01
CA ILE A 106 -10.69 4.68 -17.33
C ILE A 106 -11.01 6.17 -17.18
N ASP A 107 -11.89 6.52 -16.26
CA ASP A 107 -12.28 7.92 -15.96
C ASP A 107 -11.08 8.78 -15.51
N LEU A 108 -10.09 8.16 -14.86
CA LEU A 108 -8.87 8.82 -14.41
C LEU A 108 -7.78 8.86 -15.49
N GLY A 109 -8.05 8.31 -16.69
CA GLY A 109 -7.13 8.31 -17.82
C GLY A 109 -5.99 7.31 -17.69
N ALA A 110 -6.23 6.17 -17.03
CA ALA A 110 -5.26 5.09 -16.96
C ALA A 110 -4.91 4.58 -18.38
N ASN A 111 -3.63 4.28 -18.61
CA ASN A 111 -3.18 3.69 -19.86
C ASN A 111 -3.41 2.17 -19.86
N GLU A 112 -3.12 1.49 -21.00
CA GLU A 112 -3.33 0.05 -21.16
C GLU A 112 -2.58 -0.77 -20.09
N ASP A 113 -1.31 -0.46 -19.83
CA ASP A 113 -0.51 -1.16 -18.82
C ASP A 113 -1.09 -0.99 -17.40
N GLN A 114 -1.65 0.17 -17.09
CA GLN A 114 -2.27 0.45 -15.80
C GLN A 114 -3.64 -0.23 -15.63
N LEU A 115 -4.29 -0.66 -16.72
CA LEU A 115 -5.54 -1.42 -16.69
C LEU A 115 -5.31 -2.93 -16.50
N GLU A 116 -4.09 -3.42 -16.69
CA GLU A 116 -3.70 -4.82 -16.45
C GLU A 116 -3.32 -5.08 -14.98
N PHE A 117 -4.10 -4.60 -14.04
CA PHE A 117 -3.83 -4.79 -12.62
C PHE A 117 -4.31 -6.15 -12.11
N PRO A 118 -3.55 -6.80 -11.19
CA PRO A 118 -4.03 -8.00 -10.50
C PRO A 118 -5.21 -7.68 -9.58
N VAL A 119 -6.15 -8.62 -9.52
CA VAL A 119 -7.33 -8.53 -8.64
C VAL A 119 -7.30 -9.65 -7.61
N LEU A 120 -7.56 -9.30 -6.36
CA LEU A 120 -7.73 -10.23 -5.26
C LEU A 120 -9.08 -9.98 -4.57
N TYR A 121 -9.64 -11.03 -3.99
CA TYR A 121 -10.83 -10.99 -3.17
C TYR A 121 -10.47 -11.32 -1.72
N ALA A 122 -10.99 -10.56 -0.75
CA ALA A 122 -10.53 -10.72 0.63
C ALA A 122 -11.66 -10.66 1.65
N ILE A 123 -11.39 -11.31 2.78
CA ILE A 123 -12.11 -11.15 4.05
C ILE A 123 -11.08 -10.70 5.08
N GLY A 124 -10.76 -9.41 5.07
CA GLY A 124 -9.66 -8.86 5.85
C GLY A 124 -9.76 -9.14 7.35
N ARG A 125 -10.97 -9.15 7.93
CA ARG A 125 -11.19 -9.49 9.35
C ARG A 125 -10.81 -10.93 9.71
N GLU A 126 -10.82 -11.84 8.72
CA GLU A 126 -10.47 -13.26 8.89
C GLU A 126 -9.02 -13.54 8.47
N GLY A 127 -8.33 -12.55 7.91
CA GLY A 127 -6.98 -12.72 7.39
C GLY A 127 -6.92 -13.64 6.16
N VAL A 128 -7.92 -13.56 5.28
CA VAL A 128 -8.06 -14.43 4.11
C VAL A 128 -8.09 -13.59 2.84
N ALA A 129 -7.37 -14.04 1.81
CA ALA A 129 -7.42 -13.48 0.46
C ALA A 129 -7.26 -14.58 -0.60
N MET A 130 -7.89 -14.36 -1.77
CA MET A 130 -7.98 -15.32 -2.87
C MET A 130 -7.81 -14.61 -4.21
N ARG A 131 -7.36 -15.32 -5.23
CA ARG A 131 -7.30 -14.81 -6.62
C ARG A 131 -8.65 -14.94 -7.33
N GLY A 132 -9.46 -15.94 -6.97
CA GLY A 132 -10.81 -16.16 -7.48
C GLY A 132 -11.82 -16.30 -6.36
N LEU A 133 -13.09 -15.96 -6.62
CA LEU A 133 -14.17 -16.03 -5.63
C LEU A 133 -14.48 -17.46 -5.16
N GLU A 134 -14.18 -18.45 -6.01
CA GLU A 134 -14.39 -19.88 -5.73
C GLU A 134 -13.18 -20.56 -5.12
N ASP A 135 -12.06 -19.84 -4.94
CA ASP A 135 -10.85 -20.39 -4.37
C ASP A 135 -11.02 -20.72 -2.88
N GLU A 136 -10.20 -21.64 -2.38
CA GLU A 136 -10.22 -22.00 -0.98
C GLU A 136 -9.76 -20.84 -0.08
N ARG A 137 -10.55 -20.58 0.95
CA ARG A 137 -10.30 -19.53 1.95
C ARG A 137 -9.27 -20.02 2.96
N ARG A 138 -8.00 -19.69 2.81
CA ARG A 138 -6.92 -20.18 3.68
C ARG A 138 -6.30 -19.08 4.52
N ASP A 139 -5.60 -18.16 3.89
CA ASP A 139 -4.78 -17.13 4.55
C ASP A 139 -4.50 -15.95 3.59
N LEU A 140 -3.47 -15.15 3.88
CA LEU A 140 -3.03 -14.02 3.05
C LEU A 140 -1.92 -14.37 2.03
N THR A 141 -1.62 -15.64 1.81
CA THR A 141 -0.56 -16.08 0.87
C THR A 141 -0.75 -15.44 -0.51
N ALA A 142 -1.99 -15.44 -1.03
CA ALA A 142 -2.30 -14.84 -2.33
C ALA A 142 -1.90 -13.35 -2.42
N VAL A 143 -2.04 -12.58 -1.31
CA VAL A 143 -1.62 -11.16 -1.27
C VAL A 143 -0.11 -11.06 -1.42
N PHE A 144 0.65 -11.80 -0.61
CA PHE A 144 2.11 -11.71 -0.60
C PHE A 144 2.73 -12.21 -1.90
N GLU A 145 2.20 -13.28 -2.48
CA GLU A 145 2.62 -13.77 -3.79
C GLU A 145 2.36 -12.73 -4.88
N THR A 146 1.16 -12.15 -4.92
CA THR A 146 0.81 -11.13 -5.92
C THR A 146 1.68 -9.88 -5.77
N ILE A 147 2.04 -9.47 -4.53
CA ILE A 147 2.99 -8.38 -4.31
C ILE A 147 4.34 -8.70 -4.95
N LEU A 148 4.89 -9.90 -4.71
CA LEU A 148 6.19 -10.29 -5.26
C LEU A 148 6.18 -10.45 -6.79
N GLU A 149 5.04 -10.83 -7.38
CA GLU A 149 4.85 -10.98 -8.81
C GLU A 149 4.70 -9.63 -9.54
N SER A 150 4.02 -8.67 -8.92
CA SER A 150 3.52 -7.47 -9.61
C SER A 150 4.21 -6.18 -9.19
N ILE A 151 4.83 -6.12 -8.00
CA ILE A 151 5.49 -4.92 -7.52
C ILE A 151 7.00 -5.11 -7.60
N PRO A 152 7.71 -4.30 -8.41
CA PRO A 152 9.15 -4.40 -8.52
C PRO A 152 9.82 -4.02 -7.20
N GLY A 153 10.94 -4.68 -6.91
CA GLY A 153 11.83 -4.24 -5.84
C GLY A 153 12.38 -2.83 -6.11
N PRO A 154 12.87 -2.13 -5.09
CA PRO A 154 13.47 -0.82 -5.30
C PRO A 154 14.69 -0.92 -6.23
N ALA A 155 14.68 -0.13 -7.30
CA ALA A 155 15.88 0.05 -8.12
C ALA A 155 16.91 0.84 -7.29
N HIS A 156 18.14 0.32 -7.23
CA HIS A 156 19.26 1.01 -6.55
C HIS A 156 20.57 0.70 -7.28
N ASP A 157 21.46 1.66 -7.33
CA ASP A 157 22.84 1.45 -7.76
C ASP A 157 23.73 1.26 -6.52
N ARG A 158 24.47 0.14 -6.50
CA ARG A 158 25.34 -0.21 -5.36
C ARG A 158 26.64 0.57 -5.35
N ASP A 159 27.04 1.13 -6.48
CA ASP A 159 28.29 1.88 -6.63
C ASP A 159 28.13 3.38 -6.38
N GLU A 160 26.88 3.88 -6.44
CA GLU A 160 26.57 5.28 -6.17
C GLU A 160 26.61 5.63 -4.68
N PRO A 161 26.92 6.90 -4.34
CA PRO A 161 26.87 7.38 -2.97
C PRO A 161 25.48 7.19 -2.33
N PHE A 162 25.45 7.01 -1.00
CA PHE A 162 24.19 6.92 -0.28
C PHE A 162 23.29 8.13 -0.58
N GLN A 163 22.09 7.86 -1.04
CA GLN A 163 21.04 8.86 -1.29
C GLN A 163 19.73 8.42 -0.61
N MET A 164 19.09 9.35 0.08
CA MET A 164 17.83 9.13 0.77
C MET A 164 16.87 10.29 0.49
N LEU A 165 15.69 9.96 -0.01
CA LEU A 165 14.57 10.91 -0.08
C LEU A 165 13.91 10.94 1.29
N VAL A 166 14.11 12.02 2.05
CA VAL A 166 13.46 12.21 3.36
C VAL A 166 12.03 12.68 3.11
N ALA A 167 11.07 11.88 3.55
CA ALA A 167 9.64 12.15 3.41
C ALA A 167 9.02 12.67 4.71
N ASP A 168 9.56 12.28 5.87
CA ASP A 168 9.07 12.70 7.17
C ASP A 168 10.21 12.84 8.20
N LEU A 169 9.94 13.58 9.27
CA LEU A 169 10.84 13.75 10.40
C LEU A 169 10.16 13.27 11.68
N ASP A 170 10.87 12.47 12.45
CA ASP A 170 10.43 11.97 13.73
C ASP A 170 11.44 12.35 14.83
N TYR A 171 11.14 12.05 16.05
CA TYR A 171 12.01 12.33 17.20
C TYR A 171 12.01 11.17 18.18
N SER A 172 13.19 10.77 18.59
CA SER A 172 13.40 9.80 19.66
C SER A 172 14.12 10.48 20.82
N ASP A 173 13.66 10.25 22.05
CA ASP A 173 14.33 10.80 23.24
C ASP A 173 15.76 10.27 23.40
N TYR A 174 16.07 9.13 22.81
CA TYR A 174 17.38 8.50 22.86
C TYR A 174 18.29 8.89 21.68
N LEU A 175 17.75 8.92 20.45
CA LEU A 175 18.52 9.15 19.22
C LEU A 175 18.44 10.61 18.72
N GLY A 176 17.51 11.41 19.25
CA GLY A 176 17.25 12.76 18.78
C GLY A 176 16.37 12.77 17.52
N ARG A 177 16.69 13.64 16.56
CA ARG A 177 15.92 13.77 15.30
C ARG A 177 16.14 12.57 14.40
N LEU A 178 15.05 12.02 13.89
CA LEU A 178 15.02 10.90 12.96
C LEU A 178 14.55 11.40 11.60
N ALA A 179 15.15 10.87 10.53
CA ALA A 179 14.68 11.07 9.18
C ALA A 179 14.04 9.76 8.69
N VAL A 180 12.78 9.84 8.26
CA VAL A 180 12.04 8.70 7.68
C VAL A 180 11.90 8.94 6.18
N GLY A 181 12.21 7.93 5.38
CA GLY A 181 12.15 8.10 3.93
C GLY A 181 12.61 6.87 3.14
N ARG A 182 12.73 7.06 1.83
CA ARG A 182 13.17 6.04 0.89
C ARG A 182 14.66 6.17 0.59
N ILE A 183 15.39 5.10 0.76
CA ILE A 183 16.78 5.01 0.27
C ILE A 183 16.72 4.77 -1.24
N ALA A 184 17.32 5.67 -2.01
CA ALA A 184 17.42 5.57 -3.46
C ALA A 184 18.67 4.76 -3.85
N ASP A 185 19.83 5.13 -3.31
CA ASP A 185 21.10 4.46 -3.59
C ASP A 185 21.87 4.17 -2.31
N GLN A 186 22.56 3.05 -2.26
CA GLN A 186 23.29 2.60 -1.08
C GLN A 186 24.54 1.84 -1.45
N LYS A 187 25.71 2.33 -1.00
CA LYS A 187 26.95 1.56 -1.09
C LYS A 187 26.84 0.29 -0.25
N GLU A 188 27.39 -0.81 -0.76
CA GLU A 188 27.36 -2.14 -0.13
C GLU A 188 27.82 -2.12 1.34
N LYS A 189 28.64 -1.14 1.73
CA LYS A 189 29.12 -0.93 3.10
C LYS A 189 27.97 -0.68 4.09
N TYR A 190 26.91 0.01 3.67
CA TYR A 190 25.77 0.35 4.52
C TYR A 190 24.63 -0.67 4.44
N ALA A 191 24.62 -1.52 3.42
CA ALA A 191 23.64 -2.60 3.27
C ALA A 191 23.73 -3.66 4.39
N LYS A 192 24.85 -3.73 5.11
CA LYS A 192 25.08 -4.67 6.22
C LYS A 192 24.64 -4.11 7.59
N GLU A 193 24.53 -2.80 7.71
CA GLU A 193 24.02 -2.13 8.91
C GLU A 193 22.51 -1.94 8.72
N GLN A 194 21.73 -2.97 9.02
CA GLN A 194 20.27 -2.84 9.03
C GLN A 194 19.88 -1.79 10.06
N PRO A 195 18.98 -0.84 9.72
CA PRO A 195 18.46 0.05 10.75
C PRO A 195 17.81 -0.82 11.83
N TYR A 196 18.27 -0.62 13.04
CA TYR A 196 17.72 -1.23 14.25
C TYR A 196 16.29 -0.71 14.41
N PHE A 197 15.32 -1.59 14.24
CA PHE A 197 13.95 -1.36 14.71
C PHE A 197 13.83 -2.10 16.03
N PRO A 198 13.66 -1.41 17.17
CA PRO A 198 13.31 -2.07 18.41
C PRO A 198 11.94 -2.76 18.24
N ASP A 199 11.80 -3.94 18.84
CA ASP A 199 10.57 -4.73 18.93
C ASP A 199 9.45 -3.96 19.64
#